data_7fbf7f50c6e278ff46e25b290fcc8e29
#
_entry.id   7fbf7f50c6e278ff46e25b290fcc8e29
#
_cell.length_a   1.000
_cell.length_b   1.000
_cell.length_c   1.000
_cell.angle_alpha   90.00
_cell.angle_beta   90.00
_cell.angle_gamma   90.00
#
_symmetry.space_group_name_H-M   'P 1'
#
loop_
_entity.id
_entity.type
_entity.pdbx_description
1 polymer ?
#
loop_
_entity_poly.entity_id
_entity_poly.type
_entity_poly.pdbx_seq_one_letter_code
_entity_poly.pdbx_strand_id
1 'polypeptide(L)'
;TTGEEIKSWSFDSEAETVTITGAEPWHSYTVNFLAVRLWEEISMYNHITNDWGDKEHLMAVDPRYPETQAHMIEWMTEWCEKNPDTTVVRFTSMFYNFAWFWKDDKNCRDAFSDWGSYAMTTTPLALKEFEKKYGYAMTSEDFVNAGLYTSTHNVPSKKYRAWMDFINEFVVSFGKKLIDIVHSYGKKAYVFYDDSWIGVEPYSKRFKEFGFDGLIKCVFNGFEARLCAGVDGVTHELRFHPYLFPTGLTGEPTFAPGGNPKLDASRYWVNVRRALLRKPVDRIGLGGYLHLVEPFPDFCDYIAQVADEFRLLKSLNASCEPYTLPGKVAVLTCLLY
;
A
#
# COMPACT_ATOMS: atom_id res chain seq x y z
N THR A 1 20.72 -9.75 16.43
CA THR A 1 20.09 -9.08 17.58
C THR A 1 19.52 -10.13 18.53
N THR A 2 19.80 -10.00 19.82
CA THR A 2 19.28 -10.91 20.84
C THR A 2 17.83 -10.56 21.22
N GLY A 3 17.41 -9.33 21.00
CA GLY A 3 16.12 -8.81 21.44
C GLY A 3 15.99 -8.61 22.95
N GLU A 4 17.12 -8.67 23.66
CA GLU A 4 17.13 -8.47 25.10
C GLU A 4 16.96 -6.99 25.43
N GLU A 5 16.00 -6.70 26.31
CA GLU A 5 15.79 -5.37 26.82
C GLU A 5 16.83 -5.03 27.90
N ILE A 6 17.57 -3.94 27.71
CA ILE A 6 18.51 -3.42 28.70
C ILE A 6 17.75 -2.51 29.64
N LYS A 7 17.78 -2.82 30.94
CA LYS A 7 17.10 -2.03 31.99
C LYS A 7 17.99 -1.01 32.67
N SER A 8 19.29 -1.13 32.52
CA SER A 8 20.29 -0.25 33.14
C SER A 8 20.65 0.92 32.24
N TRP A 9 19.71 1.80 31.99
CA TRP A 9 19.92 3.01 31.19
C TRP A 9 19.22 4.22 31.80
N SER A 10 19.65 5.41 31.41
CA SER A 10 19.02 6.67 31.75
C SER A 10 19.01 7.60 30.54
N PHE A 11 18.01 8.48 30.50
CA PHE A 11 17.87 9.51 29.47
C PHE A 11 18.01 10.89 30.12
N ASP A 12 18.90 11.70 29.57
CA ASP A 12 19.03 13.10 29.90
C ASP A 12 18.31 13.93 28.80
N SER A 13 17.21 14.56 29.17
CA SER A 13 16.39 15.34 28.24
C SER A 13 16.98 16.69 27.86
N GLU A 14 17.90 17.24 28.64
CA GLU A 14 18.58 18.51 28.32
C GLU A 14 19.74 18.26 27.33
N ALA A 15 20.48 17.20 27.56
CA ALA A 15 21.59 16.81 26.71
C ALA A 15 21.16 15.92 25.53
N GLU A 16 19.91 15.48 25.49
CA GLU A 16 19.37 14.53 24.50
C GLU A 16 20.23 13.25 24.37
N THR A 17 20.73 12.77 25.50
CA THR A 17 21.66 11.63 25.54
C THR A 17 21.09 10.46 26.32
N VAL A 18 21.35 9.25 25.82
CA VAL A 18 21.06 7.99 26.51
C VAL A 18 22.38 7.41 27.04
N THR A 19 22.42 7.14 28.32
CA THR A 19 23.55 6.49 28.98
C THR A 19 23.17 5.06 29.34
N ILE A 20 23.94 4.08 28.87
CA ILE A 20 23.79 2.66 29.21
C ILE A 20 24.88 2.28 30.22
N THR A 21 24.46 1.82 31.37
CA THR A 21 25.39 1.37 32.42
C THR A 21 25.66 -0.13 32.28
N GLY A 22 26.92 -0.53 32.31
CA GLY A 22 27.30 -1.94 32.18
C GLY A 22 27.21 -2.46 30.75
N ALA A 23 27.42 -1.59 29.75
CA ALA A 23 27.47 -2.02 28.36
C ALA A 23 28.57 -3.05 28.13
N GLU A 24 28.24 -4.14 27.44
CA GLU A 24 29.19 -5.20 27.12
C GLU A 24 29.99 -4.84 25.85
N PRO A 25 31.30 -5.10 25.84
CA PRO A 25 32.12 -4.88 24.65
C PRO A 25 31.58 -5.66 23.44
N TRP A 26 31.65 -5.04 22.27
CA TRP A 26 31.25 -5.62 21.00
C TRP A 26 29.74 -5.84 20.82
N HIS A 27 28.90 -5.36 21.74
CA HIS A 27 27.44 -5.32 21.56
C HIS A 27 27.00 -3.99 20.95
N SER A 28 25.98 -4.06 20.09
CA SER A 28 25.28 -2.89 19.57
C SER A 28 23.98 -2.72 20.34
N TYR A 29 23.65 -1.49 20.69
CA TYR A 29 22.43 -1.14 21.41
C TYR A 29 21.59 -0.20 20.53
N THR A 30 20.28 -0.36 20.58
CA THR A 30 19.33 0.53 19.91
C THR A 30 18.42 1.17 20.93
N VAL A 31 18.09 2.43 20.70
CA VAL A 31 17.07 3.14 21.50
C VAL A 31 15.80 3.17 20.69
N ASN A 32 14.73 2.64 21.26
CA ASN A 32 13.43 2.57 20.62
C ASN A 32 12.41 3.33 21.47
N PHE A 33 11.55 4.08 20.82
CA PHE A 33 10.41 4.74 21.45
C PHE A 33 9.17 4.57 20.57
N LEU A 34 8.02 4.54 21.23
CA LEU A 34 6.75 4.44 20.53
C LEU A 34 6.24 5.85 20.22
N ALA A 35 6.27 6.21 18.95
CA ALA A 35 5.76 7.48 18.49
C ALA A 35 4.26 7.39 18.17
N VAL A 36 3.55 8.49 18.41
CA VAL A 36 2.18 8.63 17.89
C VAL A 36 2.24 8.72 16.38
N ARG A 37 1.49 7.87 15.71
CA ARG A 37 1.37 7.87 14.26
C ARG A 37 -0.08 8.11 13.86
N LEU A 38 -0.28 9.08 13.00
CA LEU A 38 -1.57 9.44 12.44
C LEU A 38 -1.62 9.07 10.96
N TRP A 39 -2.82 8.88 10.45
CA TRP A 39 -3.04 8.68 9.04
C TRP A 39 -3.22 10.03 8.34
N GLU A 40 -2.58 10.17 7.21
CA GLU A 40 -2.67 11.33 6.35
C GLU A 40 -2.87 10.86 4.91
N GLU A 41 -3.93 11.35 4.27
CA GLU A 41 -4.24 10.95 2.92
C GLU A 41 -3.31 11.62 1.91
N ILE A 42 -2.52 10.83 1.21
CA ILE A 42 -1.79 11.23 -0.03
C ILE A 42 -0.77 12.36 0.15
N SER A 43 -0.47 12.79 1.37
CA SER A 43 0.41 13.94 1.59
C SER A 43 1.74 13.85 0.82
N MET A 44 2.36 12.69 0.82
CA MET A 44 3.66 12.49 0.17
C MET A 44 3.63 12.77 -1.33
N TYR A 45 2.60 12.32 -2.04
CA TYR A 45 2.49 12.55 -3.48
C TYR A 45 2.18 14.01 -3.80
N ASN A 46 1.32 14.63 -3.03
CA ASN A 46 0.90 16.00 -3.28
C ASN A 46 2.03 17.00 -3.00
N HIS A 47 2.83 16.77 -1.98
CA HIS A 47 3.97 17.64 -1.66
C HIS A 47 5.12 17.52 -2.66
N ILE A 48 5.46 16.28 -3.03
CA ILE A 48 6.66 16.02 -3.85
C ILE A 48 6.36 16.16 -5.34
N THR A 49 5.18 15.73 -5.78
CA THR A 49 4.88 15.58 -7.20
C THR A 49 3.98 16.67 -7.77
N ASN A 50 3.17 17.34 -6.94
CA ASN A 50 2.24 18.39 -7.36
C ASN A 50 2.72 19.79 -7.08
N ASP A 51 3.87 19.97 -6.46
CA ASP A 51 4.36 21.28 -6.02
C ASP A 51 3.22 22.08 -5.36
N TRP A 52 2.62 21.48 -4.32
CA TRP A 52 1.42 22.01 -3.69
C TRP A 52 1.65 23.38 -3.05
N GLY A 53 2.93 23.68 -2.73
CA GLY A 53 3.35 24.99 -2.26
C GLY A 53 2.63 25.39 -0.97
N ASP A 54 2.04 26.59 -0.98
CA ASP A 54 1.35 27.18 0.19
C ASP A 54 -0.11 26.71 0.33
N LYS A 55 -0.58 25.74 -0.43
CA LYS A 55 -1.94 25.22 -0.27
C LYS A 55 -2.10 24.56 1.10
N GLU A 56 -3.28 24.73 1.66
CA GLU A 56 -3.65 24.08 2.90
C GLU A 56 -3.54 22.56 2.78
N HIS A 57 -2.85 21.95 3.73
CA HIS A 57 -2.68 20.52 3.82
C HIS A 57 -3.78 19.92 4.69
N LEU A 58 -4.24 18.73 4.33
CA LEU A 58 -5.16 17.98 5.17
C LEU A 58 -4.46 17.61 6.48
N MET A 59 -5.15 17.81 7.58
CA MET A 59 -4.65 17.41 8.89
C MET A 59 -4.61 15.90 9.01
N ALA A 60 -3.50 15.39 9.54
CA ALA A 60 -3.40 13.98 9.88
C ALA A 60 -4.39 13.61 11.00
N VAL A 61 -5.07 12.48 10.85
CA VAL A 61 -6.14 12.04 11.75
C VAL A 61 -5.96 10.58 12.17
N ASP A 62 -6.61 10.20 13.28
CA ASP A 62 -6.82 8.79 13.59
C ASP A 62 -8.30 8.43 13.39
N PRO A 63 -8.62 7.59 12.40
CA PRO A 63 -10.00 7.17 12.15
C PRO A 63 -10.66 6.38 13.28
N ARG A 64 -9.92 6.01 14.34
CA ARG A 64 -10.50 5.35 15.52
C ARG A 64 -11.30 6.29 16.39
N TYR A 65 -11.01 7.58 16.37
CA TYR A 65 -11.78 8.55 17.15
C TYR A 65 -13.20 8.68 16.57
N PRO A 66 -14.23 8.60 17.41
CA PRO A 66 -15.63 8.68 16.96
C PRO A 66 -15.94 9.92 16.14
N GLU A 67 -15.36 11.05 16.52
CA GLU A 67 -15.53 12.32 15.84
C GLU A 67 -14.95 12.27 14.41
N THR A 68 -13.78 11.67 14.26
CA THR A 68 -13.15 11.46 12.94
C THR A 68 -14.01 10.52 12.08
N GLN A 69 -14.54 9.44 12.67
CA GLN A 69 -15.44 8.54 11.93
C GLN A 69 -16.69 9.25 11.46
N ALA A 70 -17.32 10.04 12.36
CA ALA A 70 -18.51 10.81 12.01
C ALA A 70 -18.24 11.77 10.85
N HIS A 71 -17.15 12.53 10.93
CA HIS A 71 -16.75 13.45 9.88
C HIS A 71 -16.49 12.73 8.54
N MET A 72 -15.77 11.61 8.55
CA MET A 72 -15.50 10.86 7.31
C MET A 72 -16.77 10.28 6.68
N ILE A 73 -17.72 9.85 7.50
CA ILE A 73 -19.03 9.37 7.02
C ILE A 73 -19.82 10.52 6.40
N GLU A 74 -19.88 11.66 7.05
CA GLU A 74 -20.55 12.86 6.53
C GLU A 74 -19.91 13.32 5.23
N TRP A 75 -18.59 13.46 5.22
CA TRP A 75 -17.83 13.84 4.03
C TRP A 75 -18.08 12.90 2.84
N MET A 76 -18.03 11.58 3.05
CA MET A 76 -18.30 10.60 1.98
C MET A 76 -19.74 10.72 1.45
N THR A 77 -20.69 10.91 2.35
CA THR A 77 -22.10 11.10 2.02
C THR A 77 -22.30 12.33 1.15
N GLU A 78 -21.83 13.48 1.63
CA GLU A 78 -21.90 14.76 0.89
C GLU A 78 -21.16 14.68 -0.46
N TRP A 79 -20.00 14.01 -0.48
CA TRP A 79 -19.26 13.88 -1.72
C TRP A 79 -20.05 13.06 -2.76
N CYS A 80 -20.68 11.96 -2.35
CA CYS A 80 -21.51 11.16 -3.23
C CYS A 80 -22.72 11.94 -3.76
N GLU A 81 -23.34 12.76 -2.94
CA GLU A 81 -24.45 13.65 -3.33
C GLU A 81 -24.04 14.73 -4.33
N LYS A 82 -22.90 15.37 -4.06
CA LYS A 82 -22.38 16.45 -4.90
C LYS A 82 -21.82 15.97 -6.25
N ASN A 83 -21.56 14.67 -6.39
CA ASN A 83 -20.98 14.07 -7.60
C ASN A 83 -21.86 12.96 -8.19
N PRO A 84 -23.09 13.27 -8.62
CA PRO A 84 -24.06 12.27 -9.10
C PRO A 84 -23.57 11.51 -10.33
N ASP A 85 -22.82 12.16 -11.21
CA ASP A 85 -22.31 11.57 -12.46
C ASP A 85 -21.12 10.63 -12.28
N THR A 86 -20.51 10.61 -11.09
CA THR A 86 -19.42 9.68 -10.79
C THR A 86 -19.98 8.28 -10.59
N THR A 87 -19.51 7.33 -11.38
CA THR A 87 -19.96 5.92 -11.33
C THR A 87 -19.07 5.03 -10.47
N VAL A 88 -17.81 5.41 -10.26
CA VAL A 88 -16.82 4.64 -9.51
C VAL A 88 -16.05 5.53 -8.55
N VAL A 89 -16.09 5.21 -7.28
CA VAL A 89 -15.22 5.78 -6.24
C VAL A 89 -14.00 4.90 -6.08
N ARG A 90 -12.82 5.49 -6.11
CA ARG A 90 -11.54 4.79 -5.97
C ARG A 90 -10.89 5.14 -4.66
N PHE A 91 -10.69 4.15 -3.83
CA PHE A 91 -9.94 4.25 -2.58
C PHE A 91 -8.47 3.95 -2.86
N THR A 92 -7.58 4.84 -2.44
CA THR A 92 -6.14 4.64 -2.64
C THR A 92 -5.52 3.83 -1.51
N SER A 93 -5.94 4.12 -0.28
CA SER A 93 -5.50 3.36 0.89
C SER A 93 -6.64 3.28 1.90
N MET A 94 -6.61 2.24 2.73
CA MET A 94 -7.60 2.06 3.78
C MET A 94 -6.96 2.34 5.15
N PHE A 95 -6.76 3.65 5.43
CA PHE A 95 -6.29 4.19 6.72
C PHE A 95 -4.86 3.82 7.12
N TYR A 96 -4.01 3.51 6.16
CA TYR A 96 -2.57 3.35 6.37
C TYR A 96 -1.79 4.11 5.32
N ASN A 97 -0.58 4.49 5.67
CA ASN A 97 0.28 5.20 4.74
C ASN A 97 0.74 4.27 3.64
N PHE A 98 0.77 4.79 2.42
CA PHE A 98 1.11 4.03 1.23
C PHE A 98 2.54 3.48 1.28
N ALA A 99 3.50 4.30 1.67
CA ALA A 99 4.87 3.92 1.96
C ALA A 99 5.59 5.00 2.75
N TRP A 100 6.46 4.58 3.64
CA TRP A 100 7.40 5.46 4.31
C TRP A 100 8.81 5.02 3.98
N PHE A 101 9.62 5.96 3.48
CA PHE A 101 11.03 5.75 3.24
C PHE A 101 11.81 6.63 4.20
N TRP A 102 12.58 6.01 5.07
CA TRP A 102 13.55 6.71 5.88
C TRP A 102 14.92 6.52 5.26
N LYS A 103 15.58 7.65 5.00
CA LYS A 103 16.97 7.66 4.62
C LYS A 103 17.75 8.25 5.79
N ASP A 104 18.68 7.49 6.32
CA ASP A 104 19.55 7.97 7.37
C ASP A 104 20.62 8.90 6.78
N ASP A 105 21.18 8.60 5.66
CA ASP A 105 22.26 9.39 5.08
C ASP A 105 22.30 9.43 3.55
N LYS A 106 23.31 10.09 3.04
CA LYS A 106 23.60 10.21 1.61
C LYS A 106 23.85 8.87 0.89
N ASN A 107 24.09 7.79 1.62
CA ASN A 107 24.44 6.48 1.07
C ASN A 107 23.23 5.54 0.95
N CYS A 108 22.08 5.89 1.47
CA CYS A 108 20.83 5.11 1.41
C CYS A 108 20.97 3.65 1.88
N ARG A 109 21.95 3.33 2.71
CA ARG A 109 22.21 1.96 3.14
C ARG A 109 21.15 1.43 4.09
N ASP A 110 20.54 2.33 4.84
CA ASP A 110 19.56 2.01 5.88
C ASP A 110 18.17 2.51 5.50
N ALA A 111 17.87 2.52 4.21
CA ALA A 111 16.53 2.84 3.75
C ALA A 111 15.54 1.79 4.28
N PHE A 112 14.66 2.22 5.15
CA PHE A 112 13.56 1.41 5.67
C PHE A 112 12.29 1.78 4.96
N SER A 113 11.53 0.81 4.49
CA SER A 113 10.19 1.01 3.96
C SER A 113 9.19 0.28 4.83
N ASP A 114 8.16 0.97 5.26
CA ASP A 114 7.05 0.41 6.02
C ASP A 114 5.81 0.36 5.13
N TRP A 115 5.23 -0.82 5.00
CA TRP A 115 4.07 -1.08 4.17
C TRP A 115 3.01 -1.83 4.97
N GLY A 116 1.76 -1.56 4.65
CA GLY A 116 0.68 -2.43 5.03
C GLY A 116 -0.20 -1.93 6.16
N SER A 117 -1.27 -2.67 6.40
CA SER A 117 -2.33 -2.33 7.33
C SER A 117 -1.87 -2.23 8.79
N TYR A 118 -0.79 -2.89 9.15
CA TYR A 118 -0.20 -2.79 10.48
C TYR A 118 0.51 -1.45 10.72
N ALA A 119 0.81 -0.72 9.67
CA ALA A 119 1.35 0.62 9.74
C ALA A 119 0.29 1.72 9.94
N MET A 120 -0.94 1.33 10.21
CA MET A 120 -2.01 2.24 10.57
C MET A 120 -1.70 3.01 11.87
N THR A 121 -2.52 3.98 12.18
CA THR A 121 -2.37 4.88 13.31
C THR A 121 -2.00 4.16 14.62
N THR A 122 -1.01 4.72 15.32
CA THR A 122 -0.60 4.31 16.66
C THR A 122 -0.85 5.50 17.59
N THR A 123 -2.00 5.54 18.23
CA THR A 123 -2.42 6.63 19.11
C THR A 123 -2.68 6.12 20.52
N PRO A 124 -2.73 7.01 21.50
CA PRO A 124 -3.13 6.63 22.86
C PRO A 124 -4.48 5.90 22.92
N LEU A 125 -5.44 6.29 22.08
CA LEU A 125 -6.73 5.60 21.97
C LEU A 125 -6.55 4.18 21.45
N ALA A 126 -5.82 3.99 20.34
CA ALA A 126 -5.58 2.67 19.77
C ALA A 126 -4.87 1.73 20.76
N LEU A 127 -3.86 2.22 21.46
CA LEU A 127 -3.13 1.44 22.47
C LEU A 127 -4.03 1.05 23.64
N LYS A 128 -4.85 1.97 24.13
CA LYS A 128 -5.79 1.72 25.24
C LYS A 128 -6.90 0.73 24.83
N GLU A 129 -7.44 0.84 23.63
CA GLU A 129 -8.43 -0.11 23.11
C GLU A 129 -7.82 -1.50 22.91
N PHE A 130 -6.59 -1.57 22.42
CA PHE A 130 -5.86 -2.81 22.30
C PHE A 130 -5.66 -3.48 23.67
N GLU A 131 -5.14 -2.74 24.65
CA GLU A 131 -4.94 -3.24 26.02
C GLU A 131 -6.25 -3.75 26.62
N LYS A 132 -7.34 -2.98 26.46
CA LYS A 132 -8.67 -3.39 26.93
C LYS A 132 -9.14 -4.69 26.29
N LYS A 133 -8.84 -4.90 24.99
CA LYS A 133 -9.29 -6.08 24.25
C LYS A 133 -8.46 -7.33 24.55
N TYR A 134 -7.15 -7.18 24.66
CA TYR A 134 -6.23 -8.31 24.78
C TYR A 134 -5.68 -8.54 26.18
N GLY A 135 -5.89 -7.60 27.10
CA GLY A 135 -5.47 -7.73 28.50
C GLY A 135 -3.98 -7.42 28.76
N TYR A 136 -3.27 -6.87 27.80
CA TYR A 136 -1.88 -6.43 27.94
C TYR A 136 -1.59 -5.24 27.01
N ALA A 137 -0.67 -4.36 27.45
CA ALA A 137 -0.24 -3.22 26.65
C ALA A 137 0.80 -3.59 25.59
N MET A 138 0.82 -2.82 24.50
CA MET A 138 1.93 -2.85 23.54
C MET A 138 3.01 -1.87 23.95
N THR A 139 4.26 -2.27 23.79
CA THR A 139 5.45 -1.45 24.03
C THR A 139 6.24 -1.24 22.75
N SER A 140 7.20 -0.33 22.76
CA SER A 140 8.12 -0.15 21.63
C SER A 140 8.83 -1.45 21.24
N GLU A 141 9.20 -2.28 22.19
CA GLU A 141 9.83 -3.59 21.93
C GLU A 141 8.92 -4.55 21.16
N ASP A 142 7.63 -4.53 21.41
CA ASP A 142 6.67 -5.37 20.70
C ASP A 142 6.60 -4.96 19.21
N PHE A 143 6.79 -3.67 18.89
CA PHE A 143 6.83 -3.17 17.52
C PHE A 143 8.17 -3.39 16.83
N VAL A 144 9.27 -3.36 17.58
CA VAL A 144 10.62 -3.62 17.07
C VAL A 144 10.82 -5.11 16.74
N ASN A 145 10.04 -6.00 17.37
CA ASN A 145 10.07 -7.44 17.14
C ASN A 145 11.49 -8.02 17.30
N ALA A 146 12.11 -7.78 18.44
CA ALA A 146 13.45 -8.22 18.78
C ALA A 146 14.54 -7.73 17.77
N GLY A 147 14.39 -6.51 17.27
CA GLY A 147 15.30 -5.92 16.30
C GLY A 147 15.15 -6.44 14.87
N LEU A 148 14.21 -7.35 14.63
CA LEU A 148 13.92 -7.83 13.27
C LEU A 148 13.01 -6.88 12.51
N TYR A 149 12.44 -5.92 13.19
CA TYR A 149 11.40 -5.04 12.70
C TYR A 149 10.18 -5.78 12.11
N THR A 150 9.08 -5.10 11.99
CA THR A 150 7.86 -5.67 11.45
C THR A 150 7.81 -5.45 9.96
N SER A 151 8.60 -6.20 9.23
CA SER A 151 8.51 -6.24 7.77
C SER A 151 7.61 -7.39 7.31
N THR A 152 7.09 -7.28 6.10
CA THR A 152 6.29 -8.34 5.46
C THR A 152 7.03 -9.68 5.29
N HIS A 153 8.34 -9.69 5.54
CA HIS A 153 9.20 -10.85 5.36
C HIS A 153 9.57 -11.56 6.67
N ASN A 154 9.22 -10.98 7.80
CA ASN A 154 9.57 -11.53 9.11
C ASN A 154 8.34 -12.08 9.83
N VAL A 155 8.55 -13.20 10.54
CA VAL A 155 7.49 -13.80 11.36
C VAL A 155 7.15 -12.86 12.52
N PRO A 156 5.94 -12.35 12.63
CA PRO A 156 5.56 -11.50 13.74
C PRO A 156 5.53 -12.28 15.05
N SER A 157 5.86 -11.62 16.16
CA SER A 157 5.62 -12.15 17.50
C SER A 157 4.11 -12.39 17.74
N LYS A 158 3.75 -13.17 18.75
CA LYS A 158 2.34 -13.37 19.09
C LYS A 158 1.63 -12.08 19.43
N LYS A 159 2.28 -11.18 20.17
CA LYS A 159 1.72 -9.87 20.51
C LYS A 159 1.51 -9.00 19.28
N TYR A 160 2.52 -8.97 18.40
CA TYR A 160 2.43 -8.17 17.18
C TYR A 160 1.37 -8.73 16.22
N ARG A 161 1.19 -10.03 16.15
CA ARG A 161 0.10 -10.64 15.39
C ARG A 161 -1.27 -10.22 15.93
N ALA A 162 -1.43 -10.16 17.26
CA ALA A 162 -2.65 -9.66 17.86
C ALA A 162 -2.88 -8.17 17.51
N TRP A 163 -1.80 -7.37 17.43
CA TRP A 163 -1.88 -5.99 16.97
C TRP A 163 -2.32 -5.91 15.50
N MET A 164 -1.76 -6.73 14.63
CA MET A 164 -2.19 -6.80 13.22
C MET A 164 -3.67 -7.17 13.10
N ASP A 165 -4.14 -8.17 13.84
CA ASP A 165 -5.55 -8.55 13.85
C ASP A 165 -6.45 -7.41 14.36
N PHE A 166 -6.00 -6.68 15.37
CA PHE A 166 -6.70 -5.51 15.91
C PHE A 166 -6.83 -4.38 14.89
N ILE A 167 -5.76 -4.11 14.15
CA ILE A 167 -5.76 -3.11 13.06
C ILE A 167 -6.68 -3.56 11.94
N ASN A 168 -6.52 -4.80 11.46
CA ASN A 168 -7.26 -5.33 10.33
C ASN A 168 -8.77 -5.37 10.59
N GLU A 169 -9.17 -5.72 11.78
CA GLU A 169 -10.58 -5.72 12.17
C GLU A 169 -11.20 -4.31 12.10
N PHE A 170 -10.46 -3.31 12.57
CA PHE A 170 -10.90 -1.92 12.47
C PHE A 170 -10.96 -1.45 11.02
N VAL A 171 -9.90 -1.67 10.24
CA VAL A 171 -9.81 -1.25 8.85
C VAL A 171 -10.96 -1.84 8.02
N VAL A 172 -11.23 -3.13 8.18
CA VAL A 172 -12.33 -3.78 7.46
C VAL A 172 -13.68 -3.23 7.90
N SER A 173 -13.92 -3.13 9.22
CA SER A 173 -15.23 -2.72 9.74
C SER A 173 -15.57 -1.27 9.39
N PHE A 174 -14.62 -0.36 9.47
CA PHE A 174 -14.85 1.03 9.14
C PHE A 174 -14.81 1.28 7.63
N GLY A 175 -13.88 0.64 6.91
CA GLY A 175 -13.83 0.68 5.46
C GLY A 175 -15.13 0.22 4.82
N LYS A 176 -15.72 -0.88 5.33
CA LYS A 176 -17.03 -1.35 4.88
C LYS A 176 -18.11 -0.29 5.01
N LYS A 177 -18.15 0.47 6.12
CA LYS A 177 -19.16 1.54 6.29
C LYS A 177 -19.07 2.59 5.19
N LEU A 178 -17.85 2.99 4.82
CA LEU A 178 -17.65 3.96 3.73
C LEU A 178 -18.04 3.39 2.37
N ILE A 179 -17.75 2.12 2.13
CA ILE A 179 -18.15 1.42 0.90
C ILE A 179 -19.67 1.26 0.81
N ASP A 180 -20.33 0.93 1.92
CA ASP A 180 -21.78 0.82 1.98
C ASP A 180 -22.46 2.18 1.65
N ILE A 181 -21.86 3.30 2.05
CA ILE A 181 -22.33 4.64 1.65
C ILE A 181 -22.21 4.79 0.13
N VAL A 182 -21.05 4.49 -0.45
CA VAL A 182 -20.83 4.56 -1.90
C VAL A 182 -21.89 3.74 -2.66
N HIS A 183 -22.16 2.52 -2.19
CA HIS A 183 -23.18 1.64 -2.77
C HIS A 183 -24.60 2.18 -2.62
N SER A 184 -24.92 2.85 -1.52
CA SER A 184 -26.25 3.45 -1.31
C SER A 184 -26.59 4.54 -2.33
N TYR A 185 -25.59 5.14 -2.95
CA TYR A 185 -25.72 6.10 -4.05
C TYR A 185 -25.63 5.43 -5.44
N GLY A 186 -25.70 4.12 -5.54
CA GLY A 186 -25.63 3.37 -6.80
C GLY A 186 -24.27 3.40 -7.49
N LYS A 187 -23.22 3.80 -6.76
CA LYS A 187 -21.84 3.87 -7.25
C LYS A 187 -21.07 2.61 -6.91
N LYS A 188 -20.01 2.34 -7.66
CA LYS A 188 -19.09 1.22 -7.38
C LYS A 188 -17.89 1.70 -6.56
N ALA A 189 -17.39 0.84 -5.68
CA ALA A 189 -16.21 1.06 -4.89
C ALA A 189 -15.04 0.21 -5.41
N TYR A 190 -13.98 0.86 -5.87
CA TYR A 190 -12.75 0.20 -6.30
C TYR A 190 -11.64 0.55 -5.30
N VAL A 191 -10.70 -0.37 -5.14
CA VAL A 191 -9.55 -0.12 -4.29
C VAL A 191 -8.25 -0.31 -5.05
N PHE A 192 -7.35 0.64 -4.80
CA PHE A 192 -5.97 0.53 -5.19
C PHE A 192 -5.21 -0.14 -4.06
N TYR A 193 -4.47 -1.21 -4.34
CA TYR A 193 -3.70 -1.91 -3.33
C TYR A 193 -2.30 -2.22 -3.82
N ASP A 194 -1.38 -2.25 -2.87
CA ASP A 194 -0.05 -2.78 -3.03
C ASP A 194 0.11 -4.13 -2.32
N ASP A 195 1.31 -4.70 -2.37
CA ASP A 195 1.55 -6.07 -1.92
C ASP A 195 1.50 -6.27 -0.41
N SER A 196 1.40 -5.19 0.35
CA SER A 196 1.68 -5.19 1.78
C SER A 196 0.47 -4.99 2.68
N TRP A 197 -0.71 -5.35 2.24
CA TRP A 197 -1.96 -5.19 3.01
C TRP A 197 -2.19 -6.27 4.06
N ILE A 198 -1.18 -6.77 4.64
CA ILE A 198 -1.09 -7.91 5.54
C ILE A 198 -2.39 -8.25 6.27
N GLY A 199 -3.01 -9.36 5.88
CA GLY A 199 -4.26 -9.89 6.44
C GLY A 199 -5.55 -9.31 5.85
N VAL A 200 -5.46 -8.29 4.99
CA VAL A 200 -6.61 -7.72 4.26
C VAL A 200 -6.38 -7.61 2.76
N GLU A 201 -5.37 -8.30 2.24
CA GLU A 201 -5.08 -8.37 0.82
C GLU A 201 -6.25 -8.94 0.03
N PRO A 202 -6.37 -8.65 -1.26
CA PRO A 202 -7.46 -9.12 -2.10
C PRO A 202 -7.65 -10.64 -2.13
N TYR A 203 -6.62 -11.42 -1.89
CA TYR A 203 -6.67 -12.88 -1.76
C TYR A 203 -6.94 -13.38 -0.34
N SER A 204 -7.00 -12.48 0.64
CA SER A 204 -7.39 -12.76 2.02
C SER A 204 -8.91 -12.94 2.16
N LYS A 205 -9.33 -13.74 3.13
CA LYS A 205 -10.76 -13.90 3.45
C LYS A 205 -11.40 -12.58 3.89
N ARG A 206 -10.66 -11.74 4.63
CA ARG A 206 -11.13 -10.45 5.13
C ARG A 206 -11.40 -9.43 4.03
N PHE A 207 -10.71 -9.52 2.91
CA PHE A 207 -10.92 -8.61 1.80
C PHE A 207 -12.37 -8.62 1.30
N LYS A 208 -12.99 -9.80 1.26
CA LYS A 208 -14.40 -9.92 0.82
C LYS A 208 -15.39 -9.22 1.76
N GLU A 209 -15.00 -9.01 3.01
CA GLU A 209 -15.83 -8.31 3.99
C GLU A 209 -15.99 -6.82 3.67
N PHE A 210 -15.04 -6.21 2.95
CA PHE A 210 -15.14 -4.81 2.51
C PHE A 210 -16.30 -4.58 1.55
N GLY A 211 -16.51 -5.50 0.61
CA GLY A 211 -17.53 -5.37 -0.43
C GLY A 211 -17.06 -4.57 -1.66
N PHE A 212 -15.76 -4.49 -1.94
CA PHE A 212 -15.26 -3.84 -3.15
C PHE A 212 -15.74 -4.51 -4.43
N ASP A 213 -16.10 -3.70 -5.43
CA ASP A 213 -16.49 -4.14 -6.78
C ASP A 213 -15.30 -4.32 -7.72
N GLY A 214 -14.18 -3.71 -7.41
CA GLY A 214 -13.02 -3.77 -8.28
C GLY A 214 -11.70 -3.53 -7.57
N LEU A 215 -10.65 -4.08 -8.19
CA LEU A 215 -9.27 -3.97 -7.75
C LEU A 215 -8.45 -3.17 -8.75
N ILE A 216 -7.58 -2.32 -8.25
CA ILE A 216 -6.57 -1.62 -9.04
C ILE A 216 -5.21 -2.03 -8.50
N LYS A 217 -4.38 -2.65 -9.33
CA LYS A 217 -3.04 -3.11 -8.95
C LYS A 217 -1.98 -2.44 -9.79
N CYS A 218 -0.96 -1.89 -9.15
CA CYS A 218 0.28 -1.53 -9.81
C CYS A 218 1.01 -2.78 -10.25
N VAL A 219 1.48 -2.81 -11.49
CA VAL A 219 2.16 -3.98 -12.00
C VAL A 219 3.50 -3.62 -12.65
N PHE A 220 4.56 -4.18 -12.10
CA PHE A 220 5.91 -4.11 -12.64
C PHE A 220 6.27 -5.37 -13.43
N ASN A 221 5.61 -6.48 -13.12
CA ASN A 221 5.93 -7.78 -13.70
C ASN A 221 4.70 -8.69 -13.79
N GLY A 222 4.91 -9.88 -14.37
CA GLY A 222 3.84 -10.83 -14.60
C GLY A 222 3.31 -11.51 -13.33
N PHE A 223 4.07 -11.54 -12.23
CA PHE A 223 3.60 -12.11 -10.96
C PHE A 223 2.46 -11.28 -10.38
N GLU A 224 2.66 -9.97 -10.31
CA GLU A 224 1.65 -9.02 -9.82
C GLU A 224 0.38 -9.01 -10.68
N ALA A 225 0.55 -9.09 -12.00
CA ALA A 225 -0.59 -9.23 -12.91
C ALA A 225 -1.39 -10.51 -12.65
N ARG A 226 -0.70 -11.63 -12.34
CA ARG A 226 -1.38 -12.91 -11.99
C ARG A 226 -2.05 -12.85 -10.62
N LEU A 227 -1.45 -12.17 -9.65
CA LEU A 227 -2.08 -11.96 -8.34
C LEU A 227 -3.39 -11.21 -8.51
N CYS A 228 -3.40 -10.10 -9.25
CA CYS A 228 -4.61 -9.32 -9.53
C CYS A 228 -5.66 -10.19 -10.22
N ALA A 229 -5.31 -10.83 -11.33
CA ALA A 229 -6.22 -11.70 -12.09
C ALA A 229 -6.72 -12.93 -11.30
N GLY A 230 -6.04 -13.29 -10.21
CA GLY A 230 -6.38 -14.44 -9.36
C GLY A 230 -7.55 -14.19 -8.41
N VAL A 231 -7.94 -12.94 -8.18
CA VAL A 231 -9.04 -12.59 -7.28
C VAL A 231 -10.36 -12.70 -8.02
N ASP A 232 -11.26 -13.57 -7.55
CA ASP A 232 -12.54 -13.80 -8.21
C ASP A 232 -13.64 -12.86 -7.70
N GLY A 233 -14.60 -12.54 -8.58
CA GLY A 233 -15.81 -11.80 -8.24
C GLY A 233 -15.66 -10.27 -8.24
N VAL A 234 -14.58 -9.74 -8.76
CA VAL A 234 -14.32 -8.30 -8.84
C VAL A 234 -13.84 -7.90 -10.24
N THR A 235 -13.98 -6.63 -10.58
CA THR A 235 -13.37 -6.06 -11.78
C THR A 235 -11.87 -5.85 -11.55
N HIS A 236 -11.03 -6.30 -12.47
CA HIS A 236 -9.57 -6.16 -12.37
C HIS A 236 -9.09 -4.99 -13.23
N GLU A 237 -8.34 -4.10 -12.63
CA GLU A 237 -7.66 -3.02 -13.34
C GLU A 237 -6.17 -3.05 -13.03
N LEU A 238 -5.33 -3.10 -14.06
CA LEU A 238 -3.89 -2.96 -13.92
C LEU A 238 -3.47 -1.51 -14.14
N ARG A 239 -2.66 -0.98 -13.23
CA ARG A 239 -1.91 0.25 -13.43
C ARG A 239 -0.57 -0.11 -14.05
N PHE A 240 -0.45 0.26 -15.31
CA PHE A 240 0.71 -0.08 -16.12
C PHE A 240 1.84 0.92 -15.91
N HIS A 241 3.06 0.44 -15.79
CA HIS A 241 4.27 1.25 -15.68
C HIS A 241 4.88 1.58 -17.05
N PRO A 242 5.65 2.70 -17.15
CA PRO A 242 5.99 3.62 -16.07
C PRO A 242 4.79 4.48 -15.67
N TYR A 243 4.72 4.85 -14.40
CA TYR A 243 3.81 5.89 -13.97
C TYR A 243 4.20 7.22 -14.60
N LEU A 244 3.19 8.06 -14.88
CA LEU A 244 3.35 9.37 -15.45
C LEU A 244 3.85 10.35 -14.37
N PHE A 245 5.09 10.10 -13.90
CA PHE A 245 5.83 10.94 -12.98
C PHE A 245 7.15 11.38 -13.60
N PRO A 246 7.70 12.54 -13.20
CA PRO A 246 9.00 12.99 -13.73
C PRO A 246 10.13 12.01 -13.48
N THR A 247 10.09 11.33 -12.33
CA THR A 247 11.11 10.36 -11.90
C THR A 247 10.50 9.04 -11.47
N GLY A 248 11.22 7.95 -11.62
CA GLY A 248 10.87 6.65 -11.08
C GLY A 248 11.15 6.53 -9.57
N LEU A 249 10.90 5.35 -9.01
CA LEU A 249 11.01 5.09 -7.57
C LEU A 249 12.43 5.24 -7.01
N THR A 250 13.45 5.03 -7.84
CA THR A 250 14.86 5.16 -7.47
C THR A 250 15.47 6.51 -7.86
N GLY A 251 14.61 7.43 -8.34
CA GLY A 251 15.00 8.80 -8.69
C GLY A 251 15.53 8.96 -10.12
N GLU A 252 15.50 7.91 -10.93
CA GLU A 252 15.86 7.97 -12.35
C GLU A 252 14.82 8.77 -13.14
N PRO A 253 15.24 9.55 -14.17
CA PRO A 253 14.33 10.28 -15.03
C PRO A 253 13.40 9.33 -15.80
N THR A 254 12.10 9.60 -15.78
CA THR A 254 11.08 8.88 -16.55
C THR A 254 10.43 9.83 -17.55
N PHE A 255 9.54 10.71 -17.10
CA PHE A 255 8.91 11.75 -17.92
C PHE A 255 9.57 13.11 -17.69
N ALA A 256 10.89 13.12 -17.65
CA ALA A 256 11.72 14.30 -17.50
C ALA A 256 12.89 14.24 -18.49
N PRO A 257 13.64 15.33 -18.71
CA PRO A 257 14.82 15.33 -19.55
C PRO A 257 15.81 14.20 -19.18
N GLY A 258 16.17 13.40 -20.17
CA GLY A 258 17.01 12.21 -19.99
C GLY A 258 16.24 10.89 -19.78
N GLY A 259 14.93 10.94 -19.59
CA GLY A 259 14.08 9.76 -19.50
C GLY A 259 13.74 9.15 -20.87
N ASN A 260 13.35 7.88 -20.85
CA ASN A 260 12.87 7.16 -22.03
C ASN A 260 11.64 6.31 -21.69
N PRO A 261 10.47 6.95 -21.50
CA PRO A 261 9.27 6.26 -21.03
C PRO A 261 8.76 5.19 -22.00
N LYS A 262 9.01 5.33 -23.30
CA LYS A 262 8.69 4.28 -24.26
C LYS A 262 9.49 3.00 -24.03
N LEU A 263 10.80 3.12 -23.81
CA LEU A 263 11.65 1.97 -23.53
C LEU A 263 11.22 1.30 -22.21
N ASP A 264 10.93 2.09 -21.19
CA ASP A 264 10.49 1.58 -19.90
C ASP A 264 9.14 0.85 -20.03
N ALA A 265 8.16 1.45 -20.71
CA ALA A 265 6.89 0.79 -21.00
C ALA A 265 7.08 -0.53 -21.74
N SER A 266 8.01 -0.58 -22.72
CA SER A 266 8.27 -1.80 -23.48
C SER A 266 8.81 -2.93 -22.61
N ARG A 267 9.69 -2.62 -21.68
CA ARG A 267 10.25 -3.58 -20.70
C ARG A 267 9.18 -4.13 -19.77
N TYR A 268 8.31 -3.27 -19.25
CA TYR A 268 7.20 -3.71 -18.41
C TYR A 268 6.17 -4.53 -19.18
N TRP A 269 5.81 -4.10 -20.40
CA TRP A 269 4.80 -4.78 -21.20
C TRP A 269 5.16 -6.22 -21.56
N VAL A 270 6.40 -6.50 -21.89
CA VAL A 270 6.86 -7.87 -22.18
C VAL A 270 6.54 -8.83 -21.03
N ASN A 271 6.71 -8.39 -19.81
CA ASN A 271 6.47 -9.21 -18.62
C ASN A 271 4.96 -9.32 -18.28
N VAL A 272 4.23 -8.23 -18.34
CA VAL A 272 2.80 -8.17 -18.06
C VAL A 272 2.01 -8.97 -19.11
N ARG A 273 2.31 -8.79 -20.40
CA ARG A 273 1.67 -9.48 -21.51
C ARG A 273 1.69 -11.01 -21.36
N ARG A 274 2.82 -11.57 -20.92
CA ARG A 274 2.94 -13.02 -20.68
C ARG A 274 1.98 -13.54 -19.62
N ALA A 275 1.70 -12.75 -18.60
CA ALA A 275 0.73 -13.11 -17.58
C ALA A 275 -0.71 -13.08 -18.11
N LEU A 276 -1.01 -12.08 -18.94
CA LEU A 276 -2.35 -11.92 -19.54
C LEU A 276 -2.71 -13.01 -20.56
N LEU A 277 -1.72 -13.67 -21.15
CA LEU A 277 -1.95 -14.85 -21.99
C LEU A 277 -2.65 -15.98 -21.21
N ARG A 278 -2.40 -16.08 -19.91
CA ARG A 278 -2.98 -17.15 -19.09
C ARG A 278 -4.34 -16.81 -18.51
N LYS A 279 -4.48 -15.61 -17.99
CA LYS A 279 -5.75 -15.11 -17.43
C LYS A 279 -5.86 -13.62 -17.75
N PRO A 280 -6.92 -13.18 -18.40
CA PRO A 280 -7.11 -11.77 -18.70
C PRO A 280 -7.49 -10.99 -17.44
N VAL A 281 -7.34 -9.67 -17.56
CA VAL A 281 -7.93 -8.70 -16.63
C VAL A 281 -8.92 -7.84 -17.39
N ASP A 282 -9.77 -7.11 -16.68
CA ASP A 282 -10.84 -6.34 -17.32
C ASP A 282 -10.34 -5.06 -17.97
N ARG A 283 -9.37 -4.40 -17.32
CA ARG A 283 -8.85 -3.09 -17.71
C ARG A 283 -7.34 -2.99 -17.54
N ILE A 284 -6.75 -2.14 -18.39
CA ILE A 284 -5.39 -1.66 -18.23
C ILE A 284 -5.43 -0.14 -18.34
N GLY A 285 -4.71 0.56 -17.50
CA GLY A 285 -4.66 2.01 -17.47
C GLY A 285 -3.31 2.55 -17.04
N LEU A 286 -3.10 3.83 -17.30
CA LEU A 286 -1.96 4.61 -16.84
C LEU A 286 -2.32 5.31 -15.53
N GLY A 287 -1.32 5.58 -14.69
CA GLY A 287 -1.46 6.36 -13.46
C GLY A 287 -0.48 7.53 -13.45
N GLY A 288 -0.85 8.63 -12.78
CA GLY A 288 -0.03 9.83 -12.68
C GLY A 288 -0.58 11.01 -13.50
N TYR A 289 0.29 11.89 -13.95
CA TYR A 289 -0.08 13.18 -14.55
C TYR A 289 -0.06 13.12 -16.08
N LEU A 290 -1.22 13.17 -16.70
CA LEU A 290 -1.37 13.04 -18.15
C LEU A 290 -0.61 14.09 -18.95
N HIS A 291 -0.46 15.31 -18.44
CA HIS A 291 0.27 16.36 -19.14
C HIS A 291 1.77 16.04 -19.38
N LEU A 292 2.33 15.15 -18.58
CA LEU A 292 3.74 14.75 -18.73
C LEU A 292 4.02 13.92 -19.99
N VAL A 293 2.99 13.41 -20.66
CA VAL A 293 3.19 12.63 -21.90
C VAL A 293 3.41 13.51 -23.14
N GLU A 294 3.05 14.79 -23.08
CA GLU A 294 3.12 15.70 -24.24
C GLU A 294 4.50 15.74 -24.91
N PRO A 295 5.63 15.78 -24.17
CA PRO A 295 6.95 15.76 -24.78
C PRO A 295 7.37 14.39 -25.36
N PHE A 296 6.56 13.34 -25.17
CA PHE A 296 6.90 11.95 -25.51
C PHE A 296 5.86 11.31 -26.45
N PRO A 297 5.70 11.81 -27.71
CA PRO A 297 4.69 11.28 -28.63
C PRO A 297 4.92 9.80 -28.97
N ASP A 298 6.18 9.35 -29.02
CA ASP A 298 6.54 7.96 -29.28
C ASP A 298 6.13 7.01 -28.13
N PHE A 299 6.03 7.51 -26.90
CA PHE A 299 5.41 6.78 -25.79
C PHE A 299 3.92 6.62 -26.04
N CYS A 300 3.22 7.68 -26.46
CA CYS A 300 1.78 7.61 -26.74
C CYS A 300 1.49 6.61 -27.86
N ASP A 301 2.28 6.62 -28.95
CA ASP A 301 2.16 5.66 -30.05
C ASP A 301 2.37 4.22 -29.56
N TYR A 302 3.33 4.02 -28.67
CA TYR A 302 3.57 2.71 -28.10
C TYR A 302 2.42 2.24 -27.18
N ILE A 303 1.85 3.12 -26.38
CA ILE A 303 0.69 2.81 -25.52
C ILE A 303 -0.54 2.47 -26.36
N ALA A 304 -0.72 3.11 -27.54
CA ALA A 304 -1.77 2.72 -28.47
C ALA A 304 -1.59 1.28 -28.96
N GLN A 305 -0.36 0.87 -29.30
CA GLN A 305 -0.05 -0.52 -29.67
C GLN A 305 -0.33 -1.49 -28.50
N VAL A 306 0.08 -1.13 -27.29
CA VAL A 306 -0.21 -1.92 -26.08
C VAL A 306 -1.71 -2.10 -25.89
N ALA A 307 -2.51 -1.06 -26.10
CA ALA A 307 -3.96 -1.12 -26.01
C ALA A 307 -4.58 -2.06 -27.05
N ASP A 308 -4.07 -2.08 -28.27
CA ASP A 308 -4.53 -2.98 -29.33
C ASP A 308 -4.15 -4.44 -29.04
N GLU A 309 -2.91 -4.69 -28.60
CA GLU A 309 -2.50 -6.03 -28.15
C GLU A 309 -3.35 -6.50 -26.94
N PHE A 310 -3.65 -5.62 -26.00
CA PHE A 310 -4.50 -5.96 -24.85
C PHE A 310 -5.92 -6.35 -25.29
N ARG A 311 -6.53 -5.61 -26.22
CA ARG A 311 -7.84 -5.95 -26.78
C ARG A 311 -7.83 -7.30 -27.47
N LEU A 312 -6.76 -7.57 -28.25
CA LEU A 312 -6.56 -8.87 -28.92
C LEU A 312 -6.46 -10.00 -27.87
N LEU A 313 -5.64 -9.84 -26.84
CA LEU A 313 -5.51 -10.84 -25.78
C LEU A 313 -6.83 -11.11 -25.07
N LYS A 314 -7.63 -10.07 -24.79
CA LYS A 314 -8.97 -10.23 -24.23
C LYS A 314 -9.89 -11.04 -25.15
N SER A 315 -9.90 -10.74 -26.44
CA SER A 315 -10.73 -11.46 -27.41
C SER A 315 -10.32 -12.93 -27.54
N LEU A 316 -9.04 -13.21 -27.54
CA LEU A 316 -8.54 -14.58 -27.57
C LEU A 316 -8.92 -15.37 -26.32
N ASN A 317 -8.78 -14.77 -25.14
CA ASN A 317 -9.18 -15.41 -23.89
C ASN A 317 -10.68 -15.65 -23.80
N ALA A 318 -11.49 -14.86 -24.47
CA ALA A 318 -12.95 -15.07 -24.52
C ALA A 318 -13.37 -16.27 -25.41
N SER A 319 -12.51 -16.66 -26.37
CA SER A 319 -12.78 -17.70 -27.36
C SER A 319 -11.96 -18.97 -27.20
N CYS A 320 -10.87 -18.91 -26.45
CA CYS A 320 -9.93 -20.02 -26.32
C CYS A 320 -9.52 -20.22 -24.85
N GLU A 321 -9.50 -21.46 -24.39
CA GLU A 321 -8.83 -21.78 -23.14
C GLU A 321 -7.31 -21.86 -23.33
N PRO A 322 -6.51 -21.20 -22.47
CA PRO A 322 -5.07 -21.28 -22.56
C PRO A 322 -4.59 -22.70 -22.24
N TYR A 323 -3.85 -23.29 -23.16
CA TYR A 323 -3.22 -24.59 -22.95
C TYR A 323 -2.16 -24.53 -21.87
N THR A 324 -2.25 -25.42 -20.91
CA THR A 324 -1.19 -25.64 -19.89
C THR A 324 -0.58 -27.01 -20.07
N LEU A 325 0.74 -27.07 -20.05
CA LEU A 325 1.44 -28.37 -20.05
C LEU A 325 0.94 -29.23 -18.89
N PRO A 326 0.74 -30.55 -19.12
CA PRO A 326 0.40 -31.46 -18.03
C PRO A 326 1.54 -31.50 -17.03
N GLY A 327 1.18 -31.39 -15.74
CA GLY A 327 2.11 -31.33 -14.64
C GLY A 327 1.84 -30.11 -13.76
N LYS A 328 1.86 -30.32 -12.46
CA LYS A 328 1.67 -29.25 -11.47
C LYS A 328 2.97 -29.07 -10.70
N VAL A 329 3.51 -27.87 -10.71
CA VAL A 329 4.56 -27.45 -9.79
C VAL A 329 3.86 -26.61 -8.72
N ALA A 330 3.87 -27.11 -7.49
CA ALA A 330 3.42 -26.32 -6.35
C ALA A 330 4.59 -25.45 -5.89
N VAL A 331 4.42 -24.16 -5.97
CA VAL A 331 5.31 -23.19 -5.31
C VAL A 331 4.69 -22.87 -3.97
N LEU A 332 5.33 -23.28 -2.90
CA LEU A 332 4.95 -22.90 -1.55
C LEU A 332 5.46 -21.48 -1.32
N THR A 333 4.57 -20.52 -1.34
CA THR A 333 4.86 -19.18 -0.83
C THR A 333 4.36 -19.15 0.60
N CYS A 334 5.26 -19.02 1.54
CA CYS A 334 4.91 -18.76 2.92
C CYS A 334 4.67 -17.24 3.04
N LEU A 335 3.45 -16.80 2.80
CA LEU A 335 2.99 -15.56 3.39
C LEU A 335 2.69 -15.91 4.84
N LEU A 336 3.56 -15.50 5.75
CA LEU A 336 3.51 -15.87 7.15
C LEU A 336 2.43 -15.06 7.86
N TYR A 337 1.23 -15.59 7.86
CA TYR A 337 0.10 -15.09 8.67
C TYR A 337 -0.34 -16.13 9.68
#